data_fd2dc78467161ccab453a9d4a5293f64
#
_entry.id   fd2dc78467161ccab453a9d4a5293f64
#
_cell.length_a   1.000
_cell.length_b   1.000
_cell.length_c   1.000
_cell.angle_alpha   90.00
_cell.angle_beta   90.00
_cell.angle_gamma   90.00
#
_symmetry.space_group_name_H-M   'P 1'
#
loop_
_entity.id
_entity.type
_entity.pdbx_description
1 polymer ?
#
loop_
_entity_poly.entity_id
_entity_poly.type
_entity_poly.pdbx_seq_one_letter_code
_entity_poly.pdbx_strand_id
1 'polypeptide(L)'
;MIKSIKLQKFNNIKHGFFDNLGGVSSGIYKSLNCGIGSHDKQKNVKKNLKIVSKKIGLKKKLILLHQLHSNKIFFVNKISKKKLFGDGLITNARHLAIGILTADCAPILFLIILKYFLFSSFCLKNFALKSFLIS
;
A
#
# COMPACT_ATOMS: atom_id res chain seq x y z
N MET A 1 4.21 11.71 -4.38
CA MET A 1 2.90 11.04 -4.17
C MET A 1 1.92 11.50 -5.23
N ILE A 2 1.34 10.59 -5.97
CA ILE A 2 0.34 10.83 -7.02
C ILE A 2 -1.04 10.45 -6.48
N LYS A 3 -2.08 11.16 -6.89
CA LYS A 3 -3.48 10.86 -6.56
C LYS A 3 -4.30 10.73 -7.85
N SER A 4 -5.26 9.82 -7.85
CA SER A 4 -6.20 9.70 -8.96
C SER A 4 -7.23 10.84 -8.93
N ILE A 5 -7.34 11.59 -10.02
CA ILE A 5 -8.33 12.67 -10.18
C ILE A 5 -9.76 12.12 -10.01
N LYS A 6 -10.03 10.91 -10.53
CA LYS A 6 -11.32 10.26 -10.41
C LYS A 6 -11.69 9.95 -8.96
N LEU A 7 -10.71 9.50 -8.15
CA LEU A 7 -10.95 9.16 -6.75
C LEU A 7 -10.97 10.37 -5.81
N GLN A 8 -10.38 11.49 -6.21
CA GLN A 8 -10.44 12.75 -5.43
C GLN A 8 -11.85 13.33 -5.31
N LYS A 9 -12.76 12.93 -6.19
CA LYS A 9 -14.18 13.33 -6.11
C LYS A 9 -14.90 12.75 -4.89
N PHE A 10 -14.32 11.73 -4.23
CA PHE A 10 -14.90 11.08 -3.07
C PHE A 10 -14.25 11.59 -1.79
N ASN A 11 -14.90 12.51 -1.06
CA ASN A 11 -14.35 13.14 0.14
C ASN A 11 -14.08 12.17 1.30
N ASN A 12 -14.71 11.00 1.28
CA ASN A 12 -14.57 9.96 2.29
C ASN A 12 -13.46 8.96 1.99
N ILE A 13 -12.71 9.15 0.90
CA ILE A 13 -11.65 8.25 0.46
C ILE A 13 -10.32 8.98 0.44
N LYS A 14 -9.36 8.46 1.18
CA LYS A 14 -7.97 8.88 1.10
C LYS A 14 -7.16 7.82 0.36
N HIS A 15 -6.42 8.23 -0.65
CA HIS A 15 -5.58 7.34 -1.45
C HIS A 15 -4.30 8.04 -1.89
N GLY A 16 -3.30 7.27 -2.26
CA GLY A 16 -2.06 7.80 -2.78
C GLY A 16 -1.17 6.71 -3.36
N PHE A 17 -0.47 7.08 -4.40
CA PHE A 17 0.54 6.30 -5.08
C PHE A 17 1.90 6.91 -4.76
N PHE A 18 2.80 6.14 -4.19
CA PHE A 18 4.11 6.59 -3.78
C PHE A 18 5.18 6.00 -4.71
N ASP A 19 6.11 6.85 -5.07
CA ASP A 19 7.39 6.47 -5.67
C ASP A 19 8.40 6.14 -4.55
N ASN A 20 9.62 5.85 -4.94
CA ASN A 20 10.70 5.57 -3.99
C ASN A 20 11.33 6.82 -3.36
N LEU A 21 10.78 8.02 -3.58
CA LEU A 21 11.38 9.27 -3.14
C LEU A 21 10.85 9.76 -1.79
N GLY A 22 11.72 10.46 -1.05
CA GLY A 22 11.32 11.15 0.19
C GLY A 22 11.27 10.28 1.43
N GLY A 23 12.01 9.18 1.44
CA GLY A 23 12.22 8.34 2.60
C GLY A 23 13.58 8.53 3.26
N VAL A 24 13.92 7.64 4.20
CA VAL A 24 15.14 7.68 5.01
C VAL A 24 16.10 6.52 4.78
N SER A 25 15.76 5.61 3.89
CA SER A 25 16.63 4.48 3.54
C SER A 25 17.77 4.93 2.63
N SER A 26 18.90 4.20 2.67
CA SER A 26 20.10 4.50 1.91
C SER A 26 20.56 3.30 1.07
N GLY A 27 21.58 3.50 0.26
CA GLY A 27 22.13 2.47 -0.62
C GLY A 27 21.11 1.98 -1.63
N ILE A 28 21.06 0.67 -1.86
CA ILE A 28 20.13 0.03 -2.81
C ILE A 28 18.64 0.22 -2.45
N TYR A 29 18.35 0.60 -1.20
CA TYR A 29 16.98 0.85 -0.70
C TYR A 29 16.58 2.33 -0.72
N LYS A 30 17.41 3.20 -1.34
CA LYS A 30 17.15 4.66 -1.40
C LYS A 30 15.86 4.94 -2.19
N SER A 31 14.90 5.64 -1.60
CA SER A 31 14.89 6.23 -0.25
C SER A 31 13.65 5.80 0.55
N LEU A 32 12.48 5.61 -0.08
CA LEU A 32 11.20 5.32 0.57
C LEU A 32 10.89 3.81 0.57
N ASN A 33 11.85 2.98 0.96
CA ASN A 33 11.61 1.55 1.09
C ASN A 33 10.63 1.27 2.25
N CYS A 34 9.48 0.70 1.92
CA CYS A 34 8.44 0.29 2.88
C CYS A 34 8.36 -1.23 3.04
N GLY A 35 9.26 -1.98 2.42
CA GLY A 35 9.28 -3.44 2.44
C GLY A 35 9.71 -4.02 3.78
N ILE A 36 8.76 -4.49 4.59
CA ILE A 36 9.03 -5.08 5.92
C ILE A 36 9.88 -6.36 5.80
N GLY A 37 9.79 -7.07 4.66
CA GLY A 37 10.57 -8.27 4.37
C GLY A 37 11.92 -8.00 3.70
N SER A 38 12.29 -6.75 3.45
CA SER A 38 13.59 -6.41 2.86
C SER A 38 14.74 -6.53 3.86
N HIS A 39 15.98 -6.62 3.36
CA HIS A 39 17.19 -6.59 4.19
C HIS A 39 17.62 -5.18 4.62
N ASP A 40 16.78 -4.17 4.39
CA ASP A 40 16.99 -2.81 4.89
C ASP A 40 16.87 -2.75 6.42
N LYS A 41 17.47 -1.71 7.02
CA LYS A 41 17.33 -1.46 8.47
C LYS A 41 15.86 -1.29 8.83
N GLN A 42 15.33 -2.17 9.66
CA GLN A 42 13.92 -2.16 10.08
C GLN A 42 13.46 -0.82 10.68
N LYS A 43 14.40 -0.07 11.29
CA LYS A 43 14.16 1.29 11.79
C LYS A 43 13.80 2.24 10.64
N ASN A 44 14.48 2.13 9.49
CA ASN A 44 14.23 2.95 8.31
C ASN A 44 12.89 2.60 7.68
N VAL A 45 12.62 1.32 7.49
CA VAL A 45 11.33 0.84 6.95
C VAL A 45 10.16 1.34 7.79
N LYS A 46 10.27 1.24 9.13
CA LYS A 46 9.24 1.78 10.04
C LYS A 46 9.07 3.30 9.93
N LYS A 47 10.17 4.06 9.76
CA LYS A 47 10.11 5.51 9.52
C LYS A 47 9.44 5.83 8.17
N ASN A 48 9.78 5.11 7.12
CA ASN A 48 9.19 5.28 5.80
C ASN A 48 7.69 5.01 5.81
N LEU A 49 7.24 3.96 6.46
CA LEU A 49 5.81 3.68 6.65
C LEU A 49 5.09 4.81 7.42
N LYS A 50 5.75 5.42 8.42
CA LYS A 50 5.21 6.59 9.11
C LYS A 50 5.12 7.82 8.19
N ILE A 51 6.15 8.06 7.36
CA ILE A 51 6.15 9.15 6.37
C ILE A 51 4.97 9.00 5.41
N VAL A 52 4.81 7.82 4.86
CA VAL A 52 3.71 7.48 3.95
C VAL A 52 2.35 7.70 4.64
N SER A 53 2.17 7.15 5.83
CA SER A 53 0.94 7.31 6.61
C SER A 53 0.61 8.77 6.87
N LYS A 54 1.62 9.59 7.24
CA LYS A 54 1.45 11.03 7.47
C LYS A 54 1.04 11.78 6.20
N LYS A 55 1.67 11.45 5.05
CA LYS A 55 1.37 12.10 3.76
C LYS A 55 -0.07 11.88 3.29
N ILE A 56 -0.68 10.75 3.62
CA ILE A 56 -2.09 10.46 3.32
C ILE A 56 -3.02 10.99 4.41
N GLY A 57 -2.49 11.36 5.57
CA GLY A 57 -3.29 11.78 6.72
C GLY A 57 -3.99 10.60 7.40
N LEU A 58 -3.29 9.46 7.46
CA LEU A 58 -3.78 8.29 8.19
C LEU A 58 -3.66 8.51 9.69
N LYS A 59 -4.76 8.38 10.39
CA LYS A 59 -4.78 8.33 11.87
C LYS A 59 -4.67 6.89 12.39
N LYS A 60 -4.64 5.89 11.51
CA LYS A 60 -4.82 4.46 11.83
C LYS A 60 -3.72 3.60 11.24
N LYS A 61 -3.66 2.34 11.72
CA LYS A 61 -2.66 1.38 11.30
C LYS A 61 -2.92 0.92 9.86
N LEU A 62 -1.86 0.94 9.06
CA LEU A 62 -1.85 0.41 7.71
C LEU A 62 -1.72 -1.12 7.74
N ILE A 63 -2.55 -1.80 6.96
CA ILE A 63 -2.48 -3.24 6.73
C ILE A 63 -1.77 -3.47 5.41
N LEU A 64 -0.68 -4.22 5.47
CA LEU A 64 0.12 -4.64 4.32
C LEU A 64 0.10 -6.16 4.21
N LEU A 65 0.30 -6.65 3.00
CA LEU A 65 0.52 -8.06 2.69
C LEU A 65 2.00 -8.39 2.59
N HIS A 66 2.33 -9.65 2.79
CA HIS A 66 3.52 -10.26 2.25
C HIS A 66 3.17 -10.85 0.89
N GLN A 67 3.61 -10.20 -0.18
CA GLN A 67 3.23 -10.54 -1.55
C GLN A 67 4.01 -11.76 -2.05
N LEU A 68 3.32 -12.63 -2.78
CA LEU A 68 3.83 -13.93 -3.26
C LEU A 68 3.70 -14.10 -4.77
N HIS A 69 3.25 -13.06 -5.51
CA HIS A 69 2.90 -13.15 -6.93
C HIS A 69 1.84 -14.23 -7.18
N SER A 70 0.79 -14.21 -6.37
CA SER A 70 -0.33 -15.16 -6.39
C SER A 70 -1.63 -14.46 -6.75
N ASN A 71 -2.71 -15.23 -6.90
CA ASN A 71 -4.06 -14.73 -7.06
C ASN A 71 -4.83 -14.62 -5.73
N LYS A 72 -4.14 -14.74 -4.58
CA LYS A 72 -4.78 -14.72 -3.27
C LYS A 72 -5.16 -13.30 -2.87
N ILE A 73 -6.44 -13.12 -2.55
CA ILE A 73 -7.04 -11.86 -2.11
C ILE A 73 -7.63 -12.04 -0.72
N PHE A 74 -7.40 -11.10 0.17
CA PHE A 74 -7.92 -11.12 1.55
C PHE A 74 -8.94 -10.01 1.77
N PHE A 75 -10.12 -10.40 2.23
CA PHE A 75 -11.07 -9.44 2.77
C PHE A 75 -10.72 -9.15 4.23
N VAL A 76 -10.47 -7.87 4.55
CA VAL A 76 -10.05 -7.43 5.88
C VAL A 76 -11.03 -6.39 6.43
N ASN A 77 -11.62 -6.67 7.57
CA ASN A 77 -12.53 -5.79 8.29
C ASN A 77 -12.05 -5.42 9.70
N LYS A 78 -10.94 -6.02 10.14
CA LYS A 78 -10.29 -5.76 11.43
C LYS A 78 -8.78 -5.93 11.34
N ILE A 79 -8.04 -5.27 12.23
CA ILE A 79 -6.60 -5.44 12.35
C ILE A 79 -6.31 -6.81 12.96
N SER A 80 -5.48 -7.60 12.29
CA SER A 80 -4.97 -8.87 12.77
C SER A 80 -3.47 -8.79 13.04
N LYS A 81 -2.99 -9.59 14.00
CA LYS A 81 -1.56 -9.81 14.21
C LYS A 81 -0.98 -10.84 13.23
N LYS A 82 -1.82 -11.62 12.57
CA LYS A 82 -1.39 -12.62 11.59
C LYS A 82 -0.84 -11.93 10.34
N LYS A 83 0.29 -12.41 9.84
CA LYS A 83 0.82 -12.01 8.53
C LYS A 83 -0.10 -12.58 7.45
N LEU A 84 -0.47 -11.75 6.50
CA LEU A 84 -1.27 -12.16 5.35
C LEU A 84 -0.32 -12.34 4.16
N PHE A 85 -0.41 -13.49 3.51
CA PHE A 85 0.44 -13.87 2.37
C PHE A 85 -0.43 -13.94 1.11
N GLY A 86 -0.34 -12.93 0.25
CA GLY A 86 -1.14 -12.82 -0.97
C GLY A 86 -0.91 -11.48 -1.67
N ASP A 87 -1.69 -11.17 -2.69
CA ASP A 87 -1.40 -10.06 -3.59
C ASP A 87 -2.59 -9.10 -3.78
N GLY A 88 -3.67 -9.33 -3.06
CA GLY A 88 -4.81 -8.43 -3.04
C GLY A 88 -5.42 -8.25 -1.65
N LEU A 89 -5.90 -7.05 -1.39
CA LEU A 89 -6.64 -6.68 -0.19
C LEU A 89 -7.97 -6.03 -0.56
N ILE A 90 -9.03 -6.45 0.12
CA ILE A 90 -10.34 -5.83 0.04
C ILE A 90 -10.76 -5.39 1.44
N THR A 91 -11.38 -4.23 1.55
CA THR A 91 -12.01 -3.79 2.79
C THR A 91 -13.27 -2.98 2.50
N ASN A 92 -14.25 -3.10 3.39
CA ASN A 92 -15.39 -2.20 3.48
C ASN A 92 -15.37 -1.39 4.79
N ALA A 93 -14.31 -1.53 5.58
CA ALA A 93 -14.20 -0.91 6.89
C ALA A 93 -13.59 0.49 6.77
N ARG A 94 -14.38 1.53 7.03
CA ARG A 94 -13.96 2.95 6.98
C ARG A 94 -12.83 3.31 7.94
N HIS A 95 -12.56 2.46 8.91
CA HIS A 95 -11.53 2.70 9.93
C HIS A 95 -10.21 1.99 9.64
N LEU A 96 -10.08 1.30 8.51
CA LEU A 96 -8.85 0.62 8.11
C LEU A 96 -8.18 1.35 6.94
N ALA A 97 -6.86 1.23 6.91
CA ALA A 97 -6.05 1.56 5.76
C ALA A 97 -5.40 0.29 5.22
N ILE A 98 -5.54 0.05 3.95
CA ILE A 98 -4.94 -1.10 3.26
C ILE A 98 -3.94 -0.62 2.22
N GLY A 99 -2.90 -1.40 1.99
CA GLY A 99 -1.87 -1.05 1.01
C GLY A 99 -1.15 -2.27 0.47
N ILE A 100 -0.55 -2.11 -0.69
CA ILE A 100 0.35 -3.08 -1.29
C ILE A 100 1.68 -2.42 -1.63
N LEU A 101 2.73 -3.21 -1.68
CA LEU A 101 4.07 -2.77 -2.04
C LEU A 101 4.43 -3.40 -3.38
N THR A 102 4.95 -2.60 -4.29
CA THR A 102 5.40 -3.10 -5.60
C THR A 102 6.79 -2.58 -5.90
N ALA A 103 7.59 -3.39 -6.55
CA ALA A 103 8.85 -2.99 -7.17
C ALA A 103 8.62 -2.87 -8.68
N ASP A 104 8.35 -3.98 -9.34
CA ASP A 104 8.22 -4.07 -10.79
C ASP A 104 6.77 -4.29 -11.27
N CYS A 105 5.86 -4.57 -10.34
CA CYS A 105 4.45 -4.79 -10.63
C CYS A 105 3.68 -3.49 -10.73
N ALA A 106 2.70 -3.43 -11.64
CA ALA A 106 1.74 -2.35 -11.69
C ALA A 106 0.69 -2.54 -10.59
N PRO A 107 0.56 -1.58 -9.68
CA PRO A 107 -0.45 -1.64 -8.65
C PRO A 107 -1.78 -1.11 -9.18
N ILE A 108 -2.87 -1.79 -8.89
CA ILE A 108 -4.21 -1.43 -9.33
C ILE A 108 -5.08 -1.15 -8.11
N LEU A 109 -5.80 -0.04 -8.18
CA LEU A 109 -6.76 0.37 -7.19
C LEU A 109 -8.16 0.36 -7.78
N PHE A 110 -9.06 -0.42 -7.19
CA PHE A 110 -10.47 -0.43 -7.52
C PHE A 110 -11.30 0.20 -6.40
N LEU A 111 -12.20 1.09 -6.77
CA LEU A 111 -13.28 1.55 -5.92
C LEU A 111 -14.59 0.98 -6.45
N ILE A 112 -15.25 0.17 -5.63
CA ILE A 112 -16.58 -0.33 -5.92
C ILE A 112 -17.58 0.51 -5.14
N ILE A 113 -18.37 1.31 -5.83
CA ILE A 113 -19.29 2.30 -5.23
C ILE A 113 -20.40 1.62 -4.42
N LEU A 114 -20.69 0.35 -4.68
CA LEU A 114 -21.80 -0.38 -4.06
C LEU A 114 -21.52 -1.02 -2.71
N LYS A 115 -20.31 -1.01 -2.18
CA LYS A 115 -19.97 -1.37 -0.76
C LYS A 115 -18.53 -1.82 -0.50
N TYR A 116 -17.64 -2.03 -1.51
CA TYR A 116 -16.35 -2.70 -1.32
C TYR A 116 -15.20 -1.99 -2.03
N PHE A 117 -14.01 -2.05 -1.42
CA PHE A 117 -12.75 -1.64 -2.03
C PHE A 117 -11.91 -2.88 -2.37
N LEU A 118 -11.42 -2.97 -3.57
CA LEU A 118 -10.50 -3.99 -4.02
C LEU A 118 -9.11 -3.40 -4.27
N PHE A 119 -8.10 -4.03 -3.71
CA PHE A 119 -6.70 -3.77 -3.99
C PHE A 119 -6.06 -5.02 -4.56
N SER A 120 -5.56 -4.94 -5.76
CA SER A 120 -4.81 -6.02 -6.39
C SER A 120 -3.51 -5.49 -7.00
N SER A 121 -2.46 -6.28 -6.95
CA SER A 121 -1.26 -6.03 -7.72
C SER A 121 -1.18 -7.00 -8.89
N PHE A 122 -1.05 -6.48 -10.09
CA PHE A 122 -0.71 -7.26 -11.26
C PHE A 122 0.77 -7.11 -11.58
N CYS A 123 1.48 -8.24 -11.74
CA CYS A 123 2.85 -8.21 -12.22
C CYS A 123 2.84 -7.98 -13.73
N LEU A 124 3.15 -6.75 -14.15
CA LEU A 124 3.52 -6.46 -15.52
C LEU A 124 5.04 -6.37 -15.57
N LYS A 125 5.69 -7.32 -16.25
CA LYS A 125 7.13 -7.26 -16.52
C LYS A 125 7.44 -5.92 -17.19
N ASN A 126 8.32 -5.13 -16.58
CA ASN A 126 8.92 -3.87 -17.08
C ASN A 126 8.32 -2.53 -16.64
N PHE A 127 7.79 -2.39 -15.42
CA PHE A 127 7.55 -1.04 -14.88
C PHE A 127 8.09 -0.88 -13.45
N ALA A 128 8.91 0.14 -13.29
CA ALA A 128 9.53 0.49 -12.02
C ALA A 128 8.55 1.13 -11.05
N LEU A 129 8.54 0.60 -9.85
CA LEU A 129 8.20 1.24 -8.57
C LEU A 129 6.92 2.01 -8.39
N LYS A 130 5.96 1.47 -7.62
CA LYS A 130 5.07 2.35 -6.81
C LYS A 130 4.35 1.56 -5.71
N SER A 131 4.35 2.12 -4.50
CA SER A 131 3.57 1.62 -3.37
C SER A 131 2.24 2.36 -3.25
N PHE A 132 1.21 1.69 -2.79
CA PHE A 132 -0.16 2.21 -2.70
C PHE A 132 -0.72 2.21 -1.31
N LEU A 133 -1.57 3.19 -1.03
CA LEU A 133 -2.27 3.31 0.23
C LEU A 133 -3.66 3.88 0.05
N ILE A 134 -4.63 3.26 0.73
CA ILE A 134 -5.98 3.80 0.93
C ILE A 134 -6.37 3.72 2.40
N SER A 135 -7.05 4.69 2.84
CA SER A 135 -7.81 4.71 4.10
C SER A 135 -9.22 5.22 3.89
#